data_cb0ef644373f768fc966df39803a9a83
#
_entry.id   cb0ef644373f768fc966df39803a9a83
#
_cell.length_a   1.000
_cell.length_b   1.000
_cell.length_c   1.000
_cell.angle_alpha   90.00
_cell.angle_beta   90.00
_cell.angle_gamma   90.00
#
_symmetry.space_group_name_H-M   'P 1'
#
loop_
_entity.id
_entity.type
_entity.pdbx_description
1 polymer ?
#
loop_
_entity_poly.entity_id
_entity_poly.type
_entity_poly.pdbx_seq_one_letter_code
_entity_poly.pdbx_strand_id
1 'polypeptide(L)'
;MKKIILTSALALLAAVGLQAQTKWTATWATAIEAPLAESDMPKTTMTDHSLRQVIHVSIGGEKLRLQLSNEKSAQPVEIKSVYIADTDGGKDIEAKTAKNLTFGGKRSVTIEPGKAVYTDIAAYKLKPLQRLSVTINYGKTPEKATTHRGSRTTSYLMAGEARPTAAFTPVETFEHWYSIAALEVEAPASTRCIACLGNSITDGCGTTTDAQNRWTDVLAEELGGKVAVINLGIGGNCVIAGGLSAPASQRF
;
A
#
# COMPACT_ATOMS: atom_id res chain seq x y z
N MET A 1 -21.02 -36.72 41.33
CA MET A 1 -21.35 -35.40 40.80
C MET A 1 -20.16 -34.41 40.79
N LYS A 2 -19.29 -34.34 41.81
CA LYS A 2 -18.15 -33.40 41.87
C LYS A 2 -17.06 -33.62 40.80
N LYS A 3 -16.81 -34.85 40.31
CA LYS A 3 -15.82 -35.16 39.30
C LYS A 3 -16.22 -34.70 37.87
N ILE A 4 -17.51 -34.70 37.54
CA ILE A 4 -18.03 -34.30 36.23
C ILE A 4 -17.95 -32.76 36.07
N ILE A 5 -18.17 -32.01 37.15
CA ILE A 5 -18.10 -30.55 37.13
C ILE A 5 -16.65 -30.10 36.92
N LEU A 6 -15.65 -30.78 37.49
CA LEU A 6 -14.24 -30.43 37.34
C LEU A 6 -13.72 -30.66 35.91
N THR A 7 -14.19 -31.74 35.25
CA THR A 7 -13.81 -32.06 33.86
C THR A 7 -14.42 -31.07 32.88
N SER A 8 -15.65 -30.61 33.11
CA SER A 8 -16.33 -29.63 32.28
C SER A 8 -15.69 -28.22 32.40
N ALA A 9 -15.25 -27.84 33.63
CA ALA A 9 -14.56 -26.57 33.84
C ALA A 9 -13.16 -26.55 33.20
N LEU A 10 -12.43 -27.68 33.20
CA LEU A 10 -11.12 -27.80 32.51
C LEU A 10 -11.25 -27.75 30.99
N ALA A 11 -12.32 -28.36 30.42
CA ALA A 11 -12.61 -28.31 28.99
C ALA A 11 -13.01 -26.88 28.54
N LEU A 12 -13.74 -26.14 29.36
CA LEU A 12 -14.05 -24.72 29.06
C LEU A 12 -12.81 -23.82 29.12
N LEU A 13 -11.91 -24.02 30.07
CA LEU A 13 -10.64 -23.27 30.17
C LEU A 13 -9.69 -23.58 29.01
N ALA A 14 -9.68 -24.83 28.49
CA ALA A 14 -8.87 -25.18 27.31
C ALA A 14 -9.45 -24.58 26.01
N ALA A 15 -10.76 -24.35 25.93
CA ALA A 15 -11.39 -23.73 24.75
C ALA A 15 -11.15 -22.21 24.65
N VAL A 16 -10.82 -21.53 25.75
CA VAL A 16 -10.53 -20.08 25.76
C VAL A 16 -9.07 -19.78 25.34
N GLY A 17 -8.20 -20.79 25.23
CA GLY A 17 -6.75 -20.61 25.06
C GLY A 17 -6.20 -20.74 23.65
N LEU A 18 -7.00 -21.10 22.64
CA LEU A 18 -6.52 -21.22 21.25
C LEU A 18 -6.93 -20.03 20.38
N GLN A 19 -6.65 -18.84 20.82
CA GLN A 19 -6.64 -17.73 19.88
C GLN A 19 -5.42 -17.92 18.97
N ALA A 20 -5.66 -18.25 17.69
CA ALA A 20 -4.59 -18.40 16.71
C ALA A 20 -3.72 -17.14 16.74
N GLN A 21 -2.42 -17.31 16.98
CA GLN A 21 -1.50 -16.19 16.98
C GLN A 21 -1.54 -15.51 15.61
N THR A 22 -1.71 -14.20 15.61
CA THR A 22 -1.68 -13.37 14.41
C THR A 22 -0.43 -12.50 14.37
N LYS A 23 -0.08 -12.04 13.18
CA LYS A 23 0.97 -11.05 12.95
C LYS A 23 0.58 -10.11 11.81
N TRP A 24 1.16 -8.93 11.80
CA TRP A 24 1.07 -8.04 10.64
C TRP A 24 1.95 -8.58 9.52
N THR A 25 1.36 -8.71 8.34
CA THR A 25 2.05 -9.21 7.14
C THR A 25 1.74 -8.26 5.99
N ALA A 26 2.78 -7.76 5.31
CA ALA A 26 2.60 -6.93 4.14
C ALA A 26 1.93 -7.75 3.02
N THR A 27 0.79 -7.29 2.55
CA THR A 27 0.07 -7.86 1.40
C THR A 27 0.40 -7.13 0.10
N TRP A 28 0.87 -5.91 0.21
CA TRP A 28 1.41 -5.08 -0.85
C TRP A 28 2.48 -4.17 -0.28
N ALA A 29 3.53 -3.93 -1.03
CA ALA A 29 4.52 -2.90 -0.74
C ALA A 29 5.21 -2.46 -2.03
N THR A 30 5.81 -1.28 -2.00
CA THR A 30 6.65 -0.75 -3.07
C THR A 30 7.94 -0.19 -2.50
N ALA A 31 9.00 -0.23 -3.29
CA ALA A 31 10.25 0.43 -2.94
C ALA A 31 10.10 1.94 -3.15
N ILE A 32 10.26 2.72 -2.09
CA ILE A 32 10.15 4.18 -2.16
C ILE A 32 11.43 4.83 -2.67
N GLU A 33 11.29 5.87 -3.50
CA GLU A 33 12.36 6.59 -4.14
C GLU A 33 12.21 8.11 -3.97
N ALA A 34 13.30 8.84 -4.14
CA ALA A 34 13.24 10.27 -4.46
C ALA A 34 13.02 10.42 -5.98
N PRO A 35 12.28 11.46 -6.43
CA PRO A 35 12.23 11.81 -7.84
C PRO A 35 13.63 12.11 -8.36
N LEU A 36 14.00 11.57 -9.53
CA LEU A 36 15.30 11.79 -10.18
C LEU A 36 15.23 12.89 -11.25
N ALA A 37 14.05 13.10 -11.83
CA ALA A 37 13.80 14.12 -12.84
C ALA A 37 12.48 14.85 -12.54
N GLU A 38 12.26 15.99 -13.19
CA GLU A 38 10.98 16.71 -13.10
C GLU A 38 9.81 15.88 -13.63
N SER A 39 10.06 15.04 -14.63
CA SER A 39 9.04 14.11 -15.18
C SER A 39 8.56 13.04 -14.19
N ASP A 40 9.28 12.84 -13.09
CA ASP A 40 8.87 11.93 -12.02
C ASP A 40 7.85 12.57 -11.07
N MET A 41 7.53 13.85 -11.29
CA MET A 41 6.49 14.57 -10.55
C MET A 41 5.33 14.93 -11.49
N PRO A 42 4.08 15.02 -10.99
CA PRO A 42 2.97 15.52 -11.78
C PRO A 42 3.25 16.95 -12.25
N LYS A 43 2.77 17.30 -13.44
CA LYS A 43 2.82 18.68 -13.96
C LYS A 43 1.95 19.61 -13.10
N THR A 44 0.83 19.09 -12.63
CA THR A 44 -0.07 19.78 -11.70
C THR A 44 0.41 19.52 -10.27
N THR A 45 0.48 20.55 -9.44
CA THR A 45 0.81 20.37 -8.03
C THR A 45 -0.17 19.42 -7.33
N MET A 46 0.35 18.59 -6.43
CA MET A 46 -0.52 17.76 -5.57
C MET A 46 -1.08 18.55 -4.37
N THR A 47 -0.57 19.76 -4.09
CA THR A 47 -1.09 20.63 -3.01
C THR A 47 -2.55 20.95 -3.26
N ASP A 48 -3.40 20.72 -2.23
CA ASP A 48 -4.85 20.89 -2.28
C ASP A 48 -5.56 20.07 -3.38
N HIS A 49 -4.95 18.95 -3.78
CA HIS A 49 -5.51 17.98 -4.72
C HIS A 49 -5.71 16.61 -4.05
N SER A 50 -6.46 15.77 -4.72
CA SER A 50 -6.69 14.39 -4.33
C SER A 50 -6.02 13.45 -5.31
N LEU A 51 -5.23 12.52 -4.79
CA LEU A 51 -4.57 11.49 -5.58
C LEU A 51 -5.21 10.13 -5.30
N ARG A 52 -5.70 9.49 -6.36
CA ARG A 52 -6.22 8.12 -6.31
C ARG A 52 -5.25 7.17 -7.00
N GLN A 53 -4.85 6.14 -6.28
CA GLN A 53 -3.86 5.16 -6.70
C GLN A 53 -4.45 3.76 -6.53
N VAL A 54 -4.19 2.88 -7.49
CA VAL A 54 -4.64 1.49 -7.43
C VAL A 54 -3.48 0.59 -7.06
N ILE A 55 -3.70 -0.34 -6.15
CA ILE A 55 -2.76 -1.38 -5.76
C ILE A 55 -3.39 -2.76 -5.94
N HIS A 56 -2.57 -3.79 -6.17
CA HIS A 56 -2.99 -5.18 -6.27
C HIS A 56 -2.39 -5.96 -5.10
N VAL A 57 -3.24 -6.45 -4.21
CA VAL A 57 -2.80 -7.13 -2.98
C VAL A 57 -2.61 -8.62 -3.22
N SER A 58 -1.67 -9.24 -2.50
CA SER A 58 -1.40 -10.68 -2.64
C SER A 58 -2.27 -11.54 -1.74
N ILE A 59 -2.40 -11.20 -0.45
CA ILE A 59 -3.21 -11.95 0.53
C ILE A 59 -4.34 -11.06 1.07
N GLY A 60 -5.38 -11.69 1.59
CA GLY A 60 -6.50 -11.01 2.24
C GLY A 60 -6.36 -10.94 3.77
N GLY A 61 -7.35 -10.29 4.40
CA GLY A 61 -7.46 -10.18 5.86
C GLY A 61 -8.72 -9.40 6.26
N GLU A 62 -9.06 -9.45 7.55
CA GLU A 62 -10.23 -8.75 8.10
C GLU A 62 -9.84 -7.38 8.72
N LYS A 63 -8.56 -7.16 8.97
CA LYS A 63 -8.01 -5.91 9.47
C LYS A 63 -6.77 -5.55 8.68
N LEU A 64 -6.61 -4.26 8.43
CA LEU A 64 -5.47 -3.72 7.70
C LEU A 64 -4.96 -2.42 8.32
N ARG A 65 -3.74 -2.05 7.94
CA ARG A 65 -3.15 -0.73 8.15
C ARG A 65 -2.31 -0.34 6.95
N LEU A 66 -2.35 0.93 6.60
CA LEU A 66 -1.58 1.50 5.47
C LEU A 66 -0.38 2.26 6.01
N GLN A 67 0.79 2.02 5.44
CA GLN A 67 1.98 2.84 5.68
C GLN A 67 2.07 3.94 4.63
N LEU A 68 2.15 5.17 5.11
CA LEU A 68 2.46 6.34 4.29
C LEU A 68 3.88 6.81 4.60
N SER A 69 4.60 7.24 3.56
CA SER A 69 6.01 7.63 3.68
C SER A 69 6.29 9.00 3.09
N ASN A 70 7.10 9.76 3.79
CA ASN A 70 7.76 10.99 3.36
C ASN A 70 9.29 10.88 3.53
N GLU A 71 9.82 9.63 3.48
CA GLU A 71 11.22 9.35 3.84
C GLU A 71 12.23 9.86 2.81
N LYS A 72 11.79 10.08 1.57
CA LYS A 72 12.65 10.55 0.47
C LYS A 72 12.42 12.02 0.12
N SER A 73 11.70 12.76 0.94
CA SER A 73 11.43 14.19 0.76
C SER A 73 12.17 15.03 1.79
N ALA A 74 12.50 16.28 1.42
CA ALA A 74 13.13 17.27 2.30
C ALA A 74 12.12 18.22 2.97
N GLN A 75 10.84 18.11 2.67
CA GLN A 75 9.77 18.97 3.18
C GLN A 75 8.64 18.14 3.77
N PRO A 76 7.87 18.65 4.74
CA PRO A 76 6.70 17.97 5.27
C PRO A 76 5.63 17.74 4.20
N VAL A 77 4.85 16.67 4.34
CA VAL A 77 3.63 16.44 3.56
C VAL A 77 2.42 16.50 4.49
N GLU A 78 1.43 17.31 4.13
CA GLU A 78 0.17 17.42 4.85
C GLU A 78 -0.89 16.55 4.16
N ILE A 79 -1.47 15.63 4.92
CA ILE A 79 -2.55 14.75 4.49
C ILE A 79 -3.82 15.15 5.25
N LYS A 80 -4.83 15.62 4.55
CA LYS A 80 -6.13 16.00 5.10
C LYS A 80 -6.97 14.80 5.45
N SER A 81 -6.93 13.78 4.58
CA SER A 81 -7.61 12.50 4.82
C SER A 81 -7.13 11.43 3.85
N VAL A 82 -7.33 10.17 4.24
CA VAL A 82 -7.09 8.99 3.40
C VAL A 82 -8.31 8.08 3.48
N TYR A 83 -8.70 7.50 2.36
CA TYR A 83 -9.64 6.40 2.36
C TYR A 83 -9.27 5.34 1.32
N ILE A 84 -9.72 4.13 1.57
CA ILE A 84 -9.59 2.98 0.68
C ILE A 84 -10.97 2.54 0.21
N ALA A 85 -11.04 1.90 -0.94
CA ALA A 85 -12.27 1.29 -1.46
C ALA A 85 -11.94 0.17 -2.45
N ASP A 86 -12.87 -0.77 -2.62
CA ASP A 86 -12.80 -1.76 -3.67
C ASP A 86 -12.86 -1.09 -5.05
N THR A 87 -12.13 -1.64 -6.00
CA THR A 87 -12.12 -1.19 -7.39
C THR A 87 -11.83 -2.37 -8.33
N ASP A 88 -12.36 -2.31 -9.54
CA ASP A 88 -11.95 -3.22 -10.62
C ASP A 88 -10.72 -2.69 -11.38
N GLY A 89 -10.24 -1.51 -11.00
CA GLY A 89 -9.17 -0.75 -11.63
C GLY A 89 -9.67 0.61 -12.12
N GLY A 90 -8.73 1.44 -12.58
CA GLY A 90 -9.07 2.78 -13.05
C GLY A 90 -9.45 3.76 -11.95
N LYS A 91 -10.12 4.86 -12.33
CA LYS A 91 -10.48 5.95 -11.42
C LYS A 91 -11.72 5.68 -10.56
N ASP A 92 -12.53 4.69 -10.90
CA ASP A 92 -13.81 4.45 -10.25
C ASP A 92 -13.69 3.46 -9.10
N ILE A 93 -14.52 3.63 -8.10
CA ILE A 93 -14.52 2.82 -6.86
C ILE A 93 -15.93 2.32 -6.55
N GLU A 94 -16.02 1.24 -5.80
CA GLU A 94 -17.25 0.81 -5.17
C GLU A 94 -17.49 1.64 -3.91
N ALA A 95 -18.24 2.74 -4.04
CA ALA A 95 -18.40 3.77 -2.99
C ALA A 95 -18.91 3.21 -1.65
N LYS A 96 -19.74 2.16 -1.66
CA LYS A 96 -20.28 1.54 -0.44
C LYS A 96 -19.20 0.80 0.39
N THR A 97 -18.06 0.45 -0.22
CA THR A 97 -16.94 -0.20 0.45
C THR A 97 -15.94 0.79 1.04
N ALA A 98 -16.13 2.09 0.75
CA ALA A 98 -15.18 3.11 1.17
C ALA A 98 -14.99 3.16 2.68
N LYS A 99 -13.72 3.12 3.10
CA LYS A 99 -13.30 3.16 4.51
C LYS A 99 -12.30 4.27 4.72
N ASN A 100 -12.67 5.26 5.54
CA ASN A 100 -11.73 6.28 6.00
C ASN A 100 -10.69 5.64 6.92
N LEU A 101 -9.44 6.01 6.73
CA LEU A 101 -8.32 5.64 7.60
C LEU A 101 -7.98 6.83 8.49
N THR A 102 -7.50 6.56 9.69
CA THR A 102 -7.19 7.57 10.71
C THR A 102 -5.76 7.42 11.24
N PHE A 103 -5.30 8.40 12.00
CA PHE A 103 -3.96 8.49 12.58
C PHE A 103 -4.10 8.91 14.06
N GLY A 104 -4.07 7.94 14.98
CA GLY A 104 -4.39 8.18 16.39
C GLY A 104 -5.81 8.77 16.57
N GLY A 105 -6.78 8.25 15.82
CA GLY A 105 -8.17 8.70 15.78
C GLY A 105 -8.43 9.99 14.97
N LYS A 106 -7.40 10.66 14.43
CA LYS A 106 -7.53 11.87 13.63
C LYS A 106 -7.61 11.55 12.14
N ARG A 107 -8.36 12.33 11.37
CA ARG A 107 -8.45 12.18 9.90
C ARG A 107 -7.19 12.63 9.17
N SER A 108 -6.47 13.58 9.74
CA SER A 108 -5.32 14.25 9.12
C SER A 108 -4.03 13.89 9.83
N VAL A 109 -2.93 14.00 9.11
CA VAL A 109 -1.56 13.88 9.64
C VAL A 109 -0.61 14.74 8.81
N THR A 110 0.41 15.31 9.47
CA THR A 110 1.59 15.86 8.81
C THR A 110 2.72 14.87 9.00
N ILE A 111 3.35 14.44 7.90
CA ILE A 111 4.48 13.53 7.94
C ILE A 111 5.75 14.35 7.68
N GLU A 112 6.61 14.42 8.68
CA GLU A 112 7.88 15.16 8.61
C GLU A 112 8.85 14.52 7.60
N PRO A 113 9.82 15.28 7.08
CA PRO A 113 10.87 14.76 6.22
C PRO A 113 11.59 13.56 6.84
N GLY A 114 11.88 12.54 6.03
CA GLY A 114 12.57 11.34 6.49
C GLY A 114 11.74 10.42 7.39
N LYS A 115 10.42 10.61 7.45
CA LYS A 115 9.51 9.83 8.31
C LYS A 115 8.46 9.07 7.53
N ALA A 116 8.01 7.97 8.13
CA ALA A 116 6.83 7.23 7.71
C ALA A 116 5.86 7.08 8.89
N VAL A 117 4.59 6.89 8.59
CA VAL A 117 3.55 6.67 9.58
C VAL A 117 2.61 5.54 9.13
N TYR A 118 2.09 4.80 10.10
CA TYR A 118 0.99 3.88 9.86
C TYR A 118 -0.34 4.55 10.20
N THR A 119 -1.37 4.20 9.45
CA THR A 119 -2.74 4.47 9.87
C THR A 119 -3.11 3.63 11.09
N ASP A 120 -4.15 4.02 11.78
CA ASP A 120 -4.80 3.17 12.75
C ASP A 120 -5.27 1.87 12.09
N ILE A 121 -5.46 0.83 12.89
CA ILE A 121 -6.01 -0.45 12.42
C ILE A 121 -7.45 -0.24 11.97
N ALA A 122 -7.74 -0.60 10.74
CA ALA A 122 -9.07 -0.52 10.16
C ALA A 122 -9.65 -1.92 9.93
N ALA A 123 -10.88 -2.13 10.38
CA ALA A 123 -11.66 -3.30 9.97
C ALA A 123 -12.06 -3.12 8.50
N TYR A 124 -11.59 -4.03 7.66
CA TYR A 124 -11.85 -4.05 6.22
C TYR A 124 -11.67 -5.47 5.69
N LYS A 125 -12.71 -6.02 5.07
CA LYS A 125 -12.66 -7.37 4.51
C LYS A 125 -11.95 -7.34 3.16
N LEU A 126 -10.64 -7.45 3.20
CA LEU A 126 -9.79 -7.52 2.01
C LEU A 126 -9.73 -8.96 1.50
N LYS A 127 -10.04 -9.17 0.23
CA LYS A 127 -9.92 -10.48 -0.42
C LYS A 127 -8.50 -10.67 -0.94
N PRO A 128 -7.98 -11.92 -1.00
CA PRO A 128 -6.73 -12.18 -1.71
C PRO A 128 -6.83 -11.76 -3.17
N LEU A 129 -5.73 -11.28 -3.75
CA LEU A 129 -5.60 -10.87 -5.16
C LEU A 129 -6.59 -9.76 -5.58
N GLN A 130 -7.05 -8.98 -4.62
CA GLN A 130 -7.99 -7.88 -4.87
C GLN A 130 -7.24 -6.63 -5.34
N ARG A 131 -7.88 -5.88 -6.25
CA ARG A 131 -7.49 -4.50 -6.52
C ARG A 131 -8.13 -3.59 -5.48
N LEU A 132 -7.33 -2.69 -4.92
CA LEU A 132 -7.77 -1.74 -3.91
C LEU A 132 -7.38 -0.33 -4.34
N SER A 133 -8.32 0.59 -4.26
CA SER A 133 -8.06 2.01 -4.46
C SER A 133 -7.64 2.65 -3.14
N VAL A 134 -6.56 3.42 -3.17
CA VAL A 134 -6.12 4.31 -2.09
C VAL A 134 -6.28 5.75 -2.57
N THR A 135 -7.10 6.54 -1.91
CA THR A 135 -7.29 7.95 -2.22
C THR A 135 -6.76 8.80 -1.08
N ILE A 136 -5.83 9.70 -1.38
CA ILE A 136 -5.22 10.65 -0.45
C ILE A 136 -5.68 12.05 -0.83
N ASN A 137 -6.28 12.76 0.12
CA ASN A 137 -6.59 14.17 0.00
C ASN A 137 -5.46 14.96 0.64
N TYR A 138 -4.66 15.63 -0.16
CA TYR A 138 -3.51 16.40 0.30
C TYR A 138 -3.89 17.80 0.80
N GLY A 139 -3.14 18.29 1.78
CA GLY A 139 -2.94 19.69 2.04
C GLY A 139 -1.72 20.18 1.28
N LYS A 140 -0.74 20.71 1.99
CA LYS A 140 0.54 21.12 1.41
C LYS A 140 1.40 19.91 1.10
N THR A 141 2.00 19.88 -0.09
CA THR A 141 2.89 18.81 -0.53
C THR A 141 4.29 19.33 -0.85
N PRO A 142 5.33 18.49 -0.70
CA PRO A 142 6.68 18.81 -1.15
C PRO A 142 6.74 18.97 -2.67
N GLU A 143 7.67 19.79 -3.15
CA GLU A 143 8.00 19.85 -4.58
C GLU A 143 8.54 18.51 -5.10
N LYS A 144 9.33 17.82 -4.27
CA LYS A 144 9.86 16.48 -4.53
C LYS A 144 9.31 15.51 -3.50
N ALA A 145 8.15 14.94 -3.80
CA ALA A 145 7.49 13.99 -2.91
C ALA A 145 8.14 12.60 -2.98
N THR A 146 8.09 11.87 -1.86
CA THR A 146 8.42 10.44 -1.86
C THR A 146 7.55 9.71 -2.85
N THR A 147 8.17 8.98 -3.78
CA THR A 147 7.52 8.34 -4.93
C THR A 147 7.99 6.91 -5.12
N HIS A 148 7.33 6.19 -6.01
CA HIS A 148 7.82 5.04 -6.76
C HIS A 148 7.52 5.27 -8.23
N ARG A 149 8.57 5.38 -9.05
CA ARG A 149 8.49 5.84 -10.45
C ARG A 149 7.93 4.81 -11.42
N GLY A 150 7.95 3.54 -11.06
CA GLY A 150 7.59 2.42 -11.93
C GLY A 150 6.28 1.74 -11.55
N SER A 151 5.21 2.48 -11.21
CA SER A 151 3.98 1.85 -10.70
C SER A 151 3.34 0.86 -11.68
N ARG A 152 3.53 1.03 -12.99
CA ARG A 152 2.82 0.26 -14.05
C ARG A 152 1.32 0.24 -13.84
N THR A 153 0.83 1.23 -13.14
CA THR A 153 -0.56 1.40 -12.74
C THR A 153 -0.87 2.88 -12.79
N THR A 154 -1.99 3.22 -13.44
CA THR A 154 -2.42 4.60 -13.57
C THR A 154 -2.85 5.17 -12.24
N SER A 155 -2.29 6.31 -11.88
CA SER A 155 -2.69 7.17 -10.78
C SER A 155 -3.44 8.38 -11.31
N TYR A 156 -4.43 8.85 -10.56
CA TYR A 156 -5.38 9.86 -10.99
C TYR A 156 -5.35 11.05 -10.03
N LEU A 157 -5.00 12.23 -10.51
CA LEU A 157 -4.97 13.48 -9.75
C LEU A 157 -6.23 14.30 -10.04
N MET A 158 -6.95 14.72 -9.01
CA MET A 158 -8.16 15.53 -9.10
C MET A 158 -7.98 16.81 -8.29
N ALA A 159 -8.47 17.94 -8.79
CA ALA A 159 -8.51 19.20 -8.05
C ALA A 159 -9.48 19.12 -6.85
N GLY A 160 -9.03 19.64 -5.70
CA GLY A 160 -9.82 19.68 -4.49
C GLY A 160 -9.93 18.34 -3.76
N GLU A 161 -10.84 18.23 -2.80
CA GLU A 161 -11.01 17.06 -1.93
C GLU A 161 -11.99 16.04 -2.54
N ALA A 162 -11.49 14.84 -2.79
CA ALA A 162 -12.29 13.71 -3.25
C ALA A 162 -13.15 13.14 -2.12
N ARG A 163 -14.40 12.81 -2.45
CA ARG A 163 -15.33 12.11 -1.55
C ARG A 163 -15.76 10.78 -2.18
N PRO A 164 -15.93 9.71 -1.39
CA PRO A 164 -16.27 8.40 -1.95
C PRO A 164 -17.56 8.37 -2.77
N THR A 165 -18.52 9.22 -2.44
CA THR A 165 -19.85 9.28 -3.09
C THR A 165 -19.95 10.31 -4.21
N ALA A 166 -18.88 11.07 -4.47
CA ALA A 166 -18.84 12.07 -5.55
C ALA A 166 -18.06 11.54 -6.75
N ALA A 167 -18.38 12.06 -7.93
CA ALA A 167 -17.60 11.76 -9.14
C ALA A 167 -16.14 12.18 -8.95
N PHE A 168 -15.23 11.32 -9.40
CA PHE A 168 -13.80 11.62 -9.42
C PHE A 168 -13.42 12.00 -10.85
N THR A 169 -13.15 13.29 -11.07
CA THR A 169 -12.78 13.80 -12.40
C THR A 169 -11.30 14.18 -12.41
N PRO A 170 -10.43 13.33 -12.97
CA PRO A 170 -9.01 13.62 -13.01
C PRO A 170 -8.68 14.84 -13.87
N VAL A 171 -7.74 15.65 -13.40
CA VAL A 171 -7.12 16.73 -14.18
C VAL A 171 -5.80 16.28 -14.80
N GLU A 172 -5.20 15.23 -14.24
CA GLU A 172 -3.96 14.62 -14.73
C GLU A 172 -3.90 13.14 -14.37
N THR A 173 -3.19 12.35 -15.19
CA THR A 173 -2.90 10.92 -14.92
C THR A 173 -1.43 10.64 -15.21
N PHE A 174 -0.86 9.69 -14.47
CA PHE A 174 0.54 9.28 -14.61
C PHE A 174 0.76 7.89 -14.02
N GLU A 175 1.92 7.27 -14.31
CA GLU A 175 2.27 5.93 -13.85
C GLU A 175 3.32 5.97 -12.72
N HIS A 176 3.00 6.64 -11.62
CA HIS A 176 3.82 6.73 -10.41
C HIS A 176 2.95 6.58 -9.18
N TRP A 177 3.49 6.01 -8.09
CA TRP A 177 2.87 6.08 -6.78
C TRP A 177 3.54 7.15 -5.92
N TYR A 178 2.76 7.84 -5.10
CA TYR A 178 3.26 8.84 -4.16
C TYR A 178 2.75 8.58 -2.75
N SER A 179 3.61 8.78 -1.79
CA SER A 179 3.33 8.71 -0.35
C SER A 179 2.86 7.35 0.18
N ILE A 180 2.50 6.39 -0.63
CA ILE A 180 2.14 5.03 -0.19
C ILE A 180 3.38 4.13 -0.21
N ALA A 181 3.59 3.33 0.85
CA ALA A 181 4.75 2.45 0.97
C ALA A 181 4.38 0.98 1.15
N ALA A 182 3.43 0.66 2.02
CA ALA A 182 2.98 -0.71 2.26
C ALA A 182 1.54 -0.77 2.74
N LEU A 183 0.85 -1.85 2.41
CA LEU A 183 -0.41 -2.25 3.02
C LEU A 183 -0.19 -3.56 3.76
N GLU A 184 -0.50 -3.59 5.05
CA GLU A 184 -0.38 -4.76 5.88
C GLU A 184 -1.75 -5.25 6.33
N VAL A 185 -1.88 -6.56 6.47
CA VAL A 185 -3.07 -7.23 7.03
C VAL A 185 -2.70 -8.02 8.26
N GLU A 186 -3.65 -8.15 9.19
CA GLU A 186 -3.54 -9.10 10.29
C GLU A 186 -3.77 -10.50 9.73
N ALA A 187 -2.74 -11.34 9.74
CA ALA A 187 -2.74 -12.68 9.18
C ALA A 187 -2.29 -13.71 10.23
N PRO A 188 -2.60 -15.02 10.06
CA PRO A 188 -2.07 -16.07 10.91
C PRO A 188 -0.54 -15.99 11.04
N ALA A 189 0.00 -16.27 12.22
CA ALA A 189 1.46 -16.20 12.46
C ALA A 189 2.27 -17.13 11.53
N SER A 190 1.65 -18.19 11.02
CA SER A 190 2.25 -19.11 10.04
C SER A 190 2.30 -18.56 8.62
N THR A 191 1.63 -17.45 8.31
CA THR A 191 1.62 -16.83 6.97
C THR A 191 3.04 -16.44 6.56
N ARG A 192 3.47 -16.86 5.38
CA ARG A 192 4.77 -16.52 4.79
C ARG A 192 4.66 -15.31 3.88
N CYS A 193 5.75 -14.56 3.76
CA CYS A 193 5.88 -13.44 2.84
C CYS A 193 7.16 -13.61 2.01
N ILE A 194 7.05 -13.40 0.70
CA ILE A 194 8.15 -13.35 -0.26
C ILE A 194 8.36 -11.88 -0.62
N ALA A 195 9.52 -11.33 -0.27
CA ALA A 195 9.93 -10.00 -0.69
C ALA A 195 10.82 -10.12 -1.94
N CYS A 196 10.36 -9.56 -3.05
CA CYS A 196 11.02 -9.65 -4.35
C CYS A 196 11.86 -8.39 -4.59
N LEU A 197 13.15 -8.44 -4.18
CA LEU A 197 14.12 -7.40 -4.47
C LEU A 197 14.61 -7.52 -5.92
N GLY A 198 14.80 -6.41 -6.62
CA GLY A 198 15.31 -6.46 -7.98
C GLY A 198 15.44 -5.10 -8.65
N ASN A 199 15.70 -5.17 -9.94
CA ASN A 199 15.81 -4.01 -10.84
C ASN A 199 14.50 -3.77 -11.61
N SER A 200 14.59 -3.07 -12.76
CA SER A 200 13.45 -2.75 -13.61
C SER A 200 12.62 -3.96 -14.07
N ILE A 201 13.21 -5.15 -14.18
CA ILE A 201 12.48 -6.36 -14.58
C ILE A 201 11.54 -6.78 -13.42
N THR A 202 12.01 -6.73 -12.19
CA THR A 202 11.17 -7.02 -11.01
C THR A 202 10.16 -5.90 -10.78
N ASP A 203 10.55 -4.65 -10.97
CA ASP A 203 9.68 -3.48 -10.91
C ASP A 203 8.50 -3.58 -11.90
N GLY A 204 8.70 -4.22 -13.05
CA GLY A 204 7.67 -4.50 -14.05
C GLY A 204 7.89 -3.81 -15.39
N CYS A 205 9.14 -3.43 -15.70
CA CYS A 205 9.46 -2.86 -17.02
C CYS A 205 9.03 -3.81 -18.15
N GLY A 206 8.25 -3.28 -19.12
CA GLY A 206 7.73 -4.04 -20.26
C GLY A 206 6.41 -4.78 -19.97
N THR A 207 5.85 -4.69 -18.76
CA THR A 207 4.51 -5.19 -18.47
C THR A 207 3.44 -4.22 -18.98
N THR A 208 2.20 -4.70 -19.06
CA THR A 208 1.07 -3.89 -19.53
C THR A 208 0.54 -3.02 -18.42
N THR A 209 0.45 -1.71 -18.64
CA THR A 209 -0.13 -0.75 -17.69
C THR A 209 -1.54 -1.18 -17.28
N ASP A 210 -1.84 -1.09 -15.99
CA ASP A 210 -3.10 -1.46 -15.35
C ASP A 210 -3.47 -2.95 -15.39
N ALA A 211 -2.72 -3.80 -16.10
CA ALA A 211 -3.02 -5.23 -16.17
C ALA A 211 -2.64 -6.01 -14.91
N GLN A 212 -1.78 -5.44 -14.04
CA GLN A 212 -1.25 -6.12 -12.85
C GLN A 212 -0.61 -7.47 -13.22
N ASN A 213 0.26 -7.47 -14.23
CA ASN A 213 0.88 -8.67 -14.80
C ASN A 213 2.41 -8.69 -14.68
N ARG A 214 2.95 -8.08 -13.62
CA ARG A 214 4.35 -8.29 -13.23
C ARG A 214 4.55 -9.75 -12.88
N TRP A 215 5.75 -10.28 -13.06
CA TRP A 215 6.02 -11.66 -12.65
C TRP A 215 5.71 -11.89 -11.15
N THR A 216 5.79 -10.85 -10.31
CA THR A 216 5.44 -10.91 -8.88
C THR A 216 3.93 -11.00 -8.65
N ASP A 217 3.11 -10.36 -9.50
CA ASP A 217 1.65 -10.48 -9.49
C ASP A 217 1.24 -11.90 -9.88
N VAL A 218 1.82 -12.41 -10.99
CA VAL A 218 1.59 -13.80 -11.45
C VAL A 218 2.01 -14.82 -10.38
N LEU A 219 3.16 -14.60 -9.71
CA LEU A 219 3.58 -15.46 -8.61
C LEU A 219 2.56 -15.46 -7.47
N ALA A 220 1.99 -14.32 -7.11
CA ALA A 220 0.95 -14.25 -6.08
C ALA A 220 -0.31 -15.02 -6.48
N GLU A 221 -0.72 -14.94 -7.76
CA GLU A 221 -1.83 -15.68 -8.33
C GLU A 221 -1.59 -17.20 -8.31
N GLU A 222 -0.42 -17.65 -8.76
CA GLU A 222 -0.02 -19.06 -8.77
C GLU A 222 0.05 -19.65 -7.34
N LEU A 223 0.40 -18.84 -6.35
CA LEU A 223 0.36 -19.21 -4.93
C LEU A 223 -1.07 -19.16 -4.36
N GLY A 224 -2.06 -18.80 -5.17
CA GLY A 224 -3.48 -18.78 -4.82
C GLY A 224 -3.83 -17.81 -3.69
N GLY A 225 -3.07 -16.73 -3.55
CA GLY A 225 -3.28 -15.73 -2.50
C GLY A 225 -3.05 -16.27 -1.07
N LYS A 226 -2.29 -17.35 -0.89
CA LYS A 226 -1.99 -17.98 0.41
C LYS A 226 -0.65 -17.58 1.00
N VAL A 227 0.23 -17.05 0.17
CA VAL A 227 1.56 -16.53 0.54
C VAL A 227 1.60 -15.07 0.13
N ALA A 228 2.01 -14.20 1.04
CA ALA A 228 2.19 -12.80 0.68
C ALA A 228 3.37 -12.66 -0.30
N VAL A 229 3.18 -11.82 -1.32
CA VAL A 229 4.24 -11.47 -2.27
C VAL A 229 4.26 -9.94 -2.35
N ILE A 230 5.43 -9.35 -2.11
CA ILE A 230 5.64 -7.90 -2.23
C ILE A 230 6.73 -7.60 -3.24
N ASN A 231 6.52 -6.58 -4.07
CA ASN A 231 7.45 -6.15 -5.09
C ASN A 231 8.26 -4.96 -4.61
N LEU A 232 9.58 -5.14 -4.49
CA LEU A 232 10.55 -4.11 -4.10
C LEU A 232 11.58 -3.88 -5.22
N GLY A 233 11.16 -4.04 -6.47
CA GLY A 233 11.95 -3.69 -7.65
C GLY A 233 12.13 -2.17 -7.77
N ILE A 234 13.30 -1.75 -8.24
CA ILE A 234 13.62 -0.34 -8.55
C ILE A 234 14.33 -0.29 -9.90
N GLY A 235 13.82 0.52 -10.82
CA GLY A 235 14.47 0.74 -12.12
C GLY A 235 15.93 1.14 -11.99
N GLY A 236 16.84 0.44 -12.69
CA GLY A 236 18.28 0.68 -12.67
C GLY A 236 19.00 0.14 -11.43
N ASN A 237 18.34 -0.61 -10.54
CA ASN A 237 18.97 -1.19 -9.36
C ASN A 237 19.97 -2.30 -9.73
N CYS A 238 21.01 -2.50 -8.90
CA CYS A 238 22.03 -3.52 -9.08
C CYS A 238 22.52 -4.05 -7.74
N VAL A 239 23.07 -5.29 -7.73
CA VAL A 239 23.54 -5.94 -6.51
C VAL A 239 24.87 -5.34 -6.03
N ILE A 240 25.74 -5.01 -6.97
CA ILE A 240 27.09 -4.46 -6.70
C ILE A 240 27.27 -3.09 -7.36
N ALA A 241 28.23 -2.31 -6.88
CA ALA A 241 28.62 -1.04 -7.50
C ALA A 241 29.20 -1.29 -8.92
N GLY A 242 28.96 -0.34 -9.83
CA GLY A 242 29.51 -0.37 -11.20
C GLY A 242 28.48 -0.45 -12.30
N GLY A 243 27.20 -0.42 -12.02
CA GLY A 243 26.12 -0.30 -13.01
C GLY A 243 25.74 1.16 -13.28
N LEU A 244 24.59 1.35 -13.94
CA LEU A 244 24.00 2.66 -14.22
C LEU A 244 23.45 3.34 -12.96
N SER A 245 23.44 2.67 -11.81
CA SER A 245 22.82 3.15 -10.57
C SER A 245 23.63 2.72 -9.35
N ALA A 246 23.29 3.32 -8.21
CA ALA A 246 23.78 2.87 -6.92
C ALA A 246 23.35 1.43 -6.63
N PRO A 247 24.18 0.65 -5.91
CA PRO A 247 23.81 -0.70 -5.51
C PRO A 247 22.59 -0.74 -4.59
N ALA A 248 21.91 -1.88 -4.53
CA ALA A 248 20.69 -2.07 -3.73
C ALA A 248 20.86 -1.61 -2.28
N SER A 249 22.02 -1.88 -1.66
CA SER A 249 22.35 -1.45 -0.29
C SER A 249 22.32 0.07 -0.05
N GLN A 250 22.29 0.87 -1.10
CA GLN A 250 22.21 2.34 -1.02
C GLN A 250 20.84 2.88 -1.43
N ARG A 251 19.93 2.05 -1.91
CA ARG A 251 18.63 2.44 -2.44
C ARG A 251 17.44 1.99 -1.60
N PHE A 252 17.63 1.01 -0.73
CA PHE A 252 16.63 0.51 0.22
C PHE A 252 16.87 1.01 1.64
#